data_b6e4760b767cfd0dbd7e63be52ebeb76
#
_entry.id   b6e4760b767cfd0dbd7e63be52ebeb76
#
_cell.length_a   1.000
_cell.length_b   1.000
_cell.length_c   1.000
_cell.angle_alpha   90.00
_cell.angle_beta   90.00
_cell.angle_gamma   90.00
#
_symmetry.space_group_name_H-M   'P 1'
#
loop_
_entity.id
_entity.type
_entity.pdbx_description
1 polymer ?
#
loop_
_entity_poly.entity_id
_entity_poly.type
_entity_poly.pdbx_seq_one_letter_code
_entity_poly.pdbx_strand_id
1 'polypeptide(L)'
;MRDPPYLPFLDGPASLAPGLKPIPPESLIAPDTEAEAWLPEKRQIMRERRAEVFFSNLPDAALAEASALVTRHLPPSEEDWSTPLEAAAARVSDDLCLLQRGADGLWRLEAASLVAPTFWRLSEKAGQPLGGLHDPVPGANPGLVSRIARMFDALRPGQVLERFNWTVQAGSDRFTPSAAPLKGLAAATPEADALDVLHLRVERQTVSKLP
;
A
#
# COMPACT_ATOMS: atom_id res chain seq x y z
N MET A 1 15.67 -10.77 -16.72
CA MET A 1 14.43 -9.98 -16.58
C MET A 1 13.40 -10.95 -16.03
N ARG A 2 12.77 -10.65 -14.89
CA ARG A 2 11.72 -11.51 -14.29
C ARG A 2 10.40 -11.14 -14.92
N ASP A 3 9.54 -12.13 -15.18
CA ASP A 3 8.18 -11.86 -15.62
C ASP A 3 7.43 -11.16 -14.49
N PRO A 4 6.90 -9.95 -14.70
CA PRO A 4 6.13 -9.26 -13.69
C PRO A 4 4.84 -10.05 -13.39
N PRO A 5 4.37 -10.05 -12.14
CA PRO A 5 3.17 -10.79 -11.75
C PRO A 5 1.89 -10.23 -12.38
N TYR A 6 1.97 -9.04 -12.96
CA TYR A 6 0.88 -8.35 -13.62
C TYR A 6 1.41 -7.46 -14.75
N LEU A 7 0.75 -7.56 -15.89
CA LEU A 7 1.05 -6.76 -17.10
C LEU A 7 -0.16 -5.87 -17.41
N PRO A 8 -0.15 -4.60 -16.96
CA PRO A 8 -1.33 -3.73 -17.03
C PRO A 8 -1.86 -3.49 -18.45
N PHE A 9 -0.99 -3.56 -19.44
CA PHE A 9 -1.36 -3.36 -20.85
C PHE A 9 -2.14 -4.54 -21.46
N LEU A 10 -2.19 -5.70 -20.78
CA LEU A 10 -2.98 -6.85 -21.24
C LEU A 10 -4.46 -6.75 -20.83
N ASP A 11 -4.78 -5.96 -19.82
CA ASP A 11 -6.15 -5.81 -19.32
C ASP A 11 -6.99 -4.75 -20.07
N GLY A 12 -6.44 -4.19 -21.14
CA GLY A 12 -7.08 -3.13 -21.93
C GLY A 12 -6.96 -1.73 -21.31
N PRO A 13 -7.78 -0.77 -21.73
CA PRO A 13 -7.67 0.62 -21.28
C PRO A 13 -7.96 0.75 -19.78
N ALA A 14 -7.24 1.68 -19.13
CA ALA A 14 -7.41 1.96 -17.71
C ALA A 14 -8.86 2.28 -17.36
N SER A 15 -9.38 1.64 -16.31
CA SER A 15 -10.73 1.84 -15.80
C SER A 15 -10.70 2.50 -14.43
N LEU A 16 -11.57 3.49 -14.20
CA LEU A 16 -11.81 4.10 -12.89
C LEU A 16 -12.70 3.24 -11.96
N ALA A 17 -12.98 1.99 -12.34
CA ALA A 17 -13.64 1.05 -11.44
C ALA A 17 -12.67 0.66 -10.30
N PRO A 18 -13.17 0.28 -9.11
CA PRO A 18 -12.33 -0.24 -8.03
C PRO A 18 -11.48 -1.44 -8.45
N GLY A 19 -11.95 -2.23 -9.42
CA GLY A 19 -11.19 -3.34 -10.03
C GLY A 19 -10.87 -4.50 -9.08
N LEU A 20 -11.44 -4.51 -7.88
CA LEU A 20 -11.18 -5.51 -6.85
C LEU A 20 -11.85 -6.84 -7.19
N LYS A 21 -11.09 -7.93 -7.12
CA LYS A 21 -11.54 -9.31 -7.37
C LYS A 21 -11.33 -10.15 -6.11
N PRO A 22 -12.22 -11.08 -5.77
CA PRO A 22 -12.01 -12.02 -4.67
C PRO A 22 -10.81 -12.93 -4.96
N ILE A 23 -10.02 -13.17 -3.91
CA ILE A 23 -8.90 -14.13 -3.93
C ILE A 23 -8.96 -15.01 -2.69
N PRO A 24 -8.25 -16.18 -2.67
CA PRO A 24 -8.15 -17.02 -1.49
C PRO A 24 -7.57 -16.26 -0.29
N PRO A 25 -8.10 -16.46 0.93
CA PRO A 25 -7.63 -15.73 2.13
C PRO A 25 -6.14 -15.91 2.44
N GLU A 26 -5.57 -17.07 2.11
CA GLU A 26 -4.14 -17.36 2.26
C GLU A 26 -3.26 -16.50 1.35
N SER A 27 -3.83 -15.91 0.31
CA SER A 27 -3.15 -15.01 -0.63
C SER A 27 -3.16 -13.55 -0.19
N LEU A 28 -3.62 -13.22 1.04
CA LEU A 28 -3.62 -11.84 1.57
C LEU A 28 -2.24 -11.21 1.45
N ILE A 29 -1.22 -11.91 1.93
CA ILE A 29 0.19 -11.54 1.77
C ILE A 29 0.79 -12.51 0.75
N ALA A 30 1.29 -11.97 -0.35
CA ALA A 30 1.94 -12.78 -1.37
C ALA A 30 3.45 -12.87 -1.13
N PRO A 31 4.09 -13.98 -1.51
CA PRO A 31 5.54 -14.04 -1.57
C PRO A 31 6.09 -12.96 -2.50
N ASP A 32 7.06 -12.20 -2.01
CA ASP A 32 7.80 -11.23 -2.82
C ASP A 32 9.17 -11.82 -3.18
N THR A 33 9.44 -11.95 -4.46
CA THR A 33 10.73 -12.48 -4.96
C THR A 33 11.90 -11.52 -4.73
N GLU A 34 11.62 -10.27 -4.38
CA GLU A 34 12.61 -9.24 -4.07
C GLU A 34 12.72 -8.95 -2.56
N ALA A 35 12.01 -9.71 -1.72
CA ALA A 35 11.97 -9.51 -0.28
C ALA A 35 13.36 -9.52 0.37
N GLU A 36 14.27 -10.37 -0.09
CA GLU A 36 15.63 -10.47 0.44
C GLU A 36 16.41 -9.15 0.29
N ALA A 37 16.22 -8.46 -0.83
CA ALA A 37 16.83 -7.15 -1.05
C ALA A 37 16.05 -6.02 -0.39
N TRP A 38 14.71 -6.07 -0.46
CA TRP A 38 13.84 -4.99 -0.01
C TRP A 38 13.68 -4.89 1.51
N LEU A 39 13.51 -5.99 2.22
CA LEU A 39 13.22 -5.96 3.66
C LEU A 39 14.31 -5.29 4.51
N PRO A 40 15.62 -5.46 4.25
CA PRO A 40 16.66 -4.71 4.97
C PRO A 40 16.51 -3.19 4.80
N GLU A 41 16.29 -2.72 3.57
CA GLU A 41 16.08 -1.30 3.27
C GLU A 41 14.80 -0.77 3.93
N LYS A 42 13.70 -1.51 3.82
CA LYS A 42 12.44 -1.19 4.47
C LYS A 42 12.61 -1.00 5.98
N ARG A 43 13.26 -1.94 6.66
CA ARG A 43 13.52 -1.87 8.11
C ARG A 43 14.41 -0.68 8.48
N GLN A 44 15.40 -0.36 7.65
CA GLN A 44 16.23 0.82 7.85
C GLN A 44 15.39 2.09 7.79
N ILE A 45 14.58 2.27 6.74
CA ILE A 45 13.67 3.42 6.61
C ILE A 45 12.70 3.49 7.80
N MET A 46 12.14 2.38 8.23
CA MET A 46 11.23 2.32 9.39
C MET A 46 11.91 2.80 10.69
N ARG A 47 13.18 2.49 10.89
CA ARG A 47 13.94 2.94 12.07
C ARG A 47 14.37 4.41 11.98
N GLU A 48 14.91 4.81 10.83
CA GLU A 48 15.50 6.15 10.65
C GLU A 48 14.46 7.24 10.40
N ARG A 49 13.34 6.88 9.77
CA ARG A 49 12.30 7.81 9.32
C ARG A 49 10.92 7.48 9.88
N ARG A 50 10.86 6.91 11.08
CA ARG A 50 9.62 6.44 11.70
C ARG A 50 8.47 7.44 11.63
N ALA A 51 8.74 8.72 11.93
CA ALA A 51 7.73 9.77 11.92
C ALA A 51 7.13 10.04 10.52
N GLU A 52 7.79 9.63 9.45
CA GLU A 52 7.31 9.79 8.08
C GLU A 52 6.54 8.57 7.58
N VAL A 53 6.85 7.38 8.14
CA VAL A 53 6.36 6.10 7.60
C VAL A 53 5.42 5.34 8.55
N PHE A 54 5.25 5.83 9.78
CA PHE A 54 4.36 5.20 10.76
C PHE A 54 3.39 6.22 11.40
N PHE A 55 2.13 5.79 11.54
CA PHE A 55 1.07 6.54 12.21
C PHE A 55 0.08 5.56 12.85
N SER A 56 -0.42 5.87 14.04
CA SER A 56 -1.54 5.14 14.65
C SER A 56 -2.32 6.01 15.62
N ASN A 57 -3.64 6.00 15.48
CA ASN A 57 -4.64 6.41 16.47
C ASN A 57 -5.30 5.19 17.16
N LEU A 58 -4.92 3.96 16.76
CA LEU A 58 -5.52 2.74 17.28
C LEU A 58 -4.74 2.24 18.49
N PRO A 59 -5.42 1.58 19.46
CA PRO A 59 -4.76 0.94 20.58
C PRO A 59 -3.98 -0.30 20.12
N ASP A 60 -2.95 -0.67 20.88
CA ASP A 60 -2.08 -1.82 20.58
C ASP A 60 -2.85 -3.14 20.40
N ALA A 61 -3.97 -3.33 21.06
CA ALA A 61 -4.81 -4.51 20.90
C ALA A 61 -5.34 -4.64 19.45
N ALA A 62 -5.80 -3.54 18.84
CA ALA A 62 -6.24 -3.53 17.44
C ALA A 62 -5.07 -3.71 16.46
N LEU A 63 -3.91 -3.12 16.78
CA LEU A 63 -2.69 -3.32 16.01
C LEU A 63 -2.21 -4.77 16.07
N ALA A 64 -2.32 -5.43 17.23
CA ALA A 64 -1.96 -6.82 17.43
C ALA A 64 -2.86 -7.77 16.62
N GLU A 65 -4.17 -7.49 16.55
CA GLU A 65 -5.11 -8.27 15.73
C GLU A 65 -4.76 -8.21 14.24
N ALA A 66 -4.48 -7.02 13.72
CA ALA A 66 -4.03 -6.85 12.34
C ALA A 66 -2.69 -7.56 12.09
N SER A 67 -1.75 -7.43 13.03
CA SER A 67 -0.45 -8.10 12.96
C SER A 67 -0.57 -9.61 12.93
N ALA A 68 -1.43 -10.20 13.74
CA ALA A 68 -1.68 -11.63 13.77
C ALA A 68 -2.23 -12.13 12.42
N LEU A 69 -3.12 -11.36 11.77
CA LEU A 69 -3.63 -11.69 10.45
C LEU A 69 -2.51 -11.70 9.39
N VAL A 70 -1.66 -10.66 9.40
CA VAL A 70 -0.57 -10.50 8.43
C VAL A 70 0.50 -11.57 8.61
N THR A 71 0.86 -11.89 9.86
CA THR A 71 1.99 -12.76 10.16
C THR A 71 1.61 -14.23 10.42
N ARG A 72 0.34 -14.60 10.25
CA ARG A 72 -0.19 -15.93 10.60
C ARG A 72 0.56 -17.12 9.99
N HIS A 73 1.24 -16.93 8.88
CA HIS A 73 2.02 -17.97 8.18
C HIS A 73 3.53 -17.75 8.27
N LEU A 74 3.98 -16.75 9.02
CA LEU A 74 5.40 -16.45 9.20
C LEU A 74 5.91 -17.07 10.51
N PRO A 75 7.18 -17.51 10.57
CA PRO A 75 7.79 -17.96 11.82
C PRO A 75 7.81 -16.83 12.84
N PRO A 76 7.95 -17.10 14.13
CA PRO A 76 8.18 -16.05 15.15
C PRO A 76 9.37 -15.15 14.79
N SER A 77 9.36 -13.93 15.29
CA SER A 77 10.48 -12.98 15.17
C SER A 77 10.82 -12.42 16.54
N GLU A 78 12.12 -12.30 16.81
CA GLU A 78 12.65 -11.70 18.04
C GLU A 78 13.04 -10.22 17.85
N GLU A 79 12.82 -9.65 16.65
CA GLU A 79 13.09 -8.24 16.41
C GLU A 79 12.16 -7.36 17.24
N ASP A 80 12.74 -6.43 18.00
CA ASP A 80 11.99 -5.47 18.81
C ASP A 80 11.55 -4.26 17.98
N TRP A 81 10.24 -3.98 18.02
CA TRP A 81 9.58 -2.85 17.38
C TRP A 81 8.61 -2.18 18.35
N SER A 82 8.41 -0.88 18.19
CA SER A 82 7.63 -0.09 19.14
C SER A 82 6.15 -0.48 19.21
N THR A 83 5.60 -1.06 18.15
CA THR A 83 4.20 -1.49 18.09
C THR A 83 4.06 -2.83 17.37
N PRO A 84 2.96 -3.58 17.63
CA PRO A 84 2.68 -4.82 16.91
C PRO A 84 2.59 -4.63 15.38
N LEU A 85 2.06 -3.50 14.91
CA LEU A 85 1.94 -3.22 13.47
C LEU A 85 3.30 -3.02 12.80
N GLU A 86 4.23 -2.31 13.47
CA GLU A 86 5.60 -2.17 12.98
C GLU A 86 6.32 -3.52 12.94
N ALA A 87 6.15 -4.35 13.97
CA ALA A 87 6.70 -5.70 14.00
C ALA A 87 6.22 -6.57 12.83
N ALA A 88 4.94 -6.48 12.48
CA ALA A 88 4.40 -7.17 11.31
C ALA A 88 4.91 -6.59 9.99
N ALA A 89 4.89 -5.25 9.85
CA ALA A 89 5.33 -4.55 8.64
C ALA A 89 6.80 -4.80 8.30
N ALA A 90 7.66 -4.96 9.32
CA ALA A 90 9.08 -5.27 9.15
C ALA A 90 9.35 -6.68 8.57
N ARG A 91 8.33 -7.53 8.47
CA ARG A 91 8.45 -8.94 8.06
C ARG A 91 7.84 -9.24 6.70
N VAL A 92 7.08 -8.29 6.14
CA VAL A 92 6.45 -8.41 4.83
C VAL A 92 6.87 -7.26 3.93
N SER A 93 6.88 -7.48 2.64
CA SER A 93 7.19 -6.41 1.66
C SER A 93 6.08 -5.37 1.56
N ASP A 94 4.86 -5.77 1.93
CA ASP A 94 3.67 -4.94 1.82
C ASP A 94 3.69 -3.77 2.81
N ASP A 95 3.11 -2.65 2.42
CA ASP A 95 2.71 -1.59 3.33
C ASP A 95 1.37 -1.96 3.98
N LEU A 96 1.21 -1.62 5.26
CA LEU A 96 0.03 -1.95 6.03
C LEU A 96 -0.77 -0.69 6.35
N CYS A 97 -2.03 -0.65 5.93
CA CYS A 97 -2.94 0.45 6.18
C CYS A 97 -4.22 -0.07 6.86
N LEU A 98 -4.52 0.44 8.06
CA LEU A 98 -5.70 0.07 8.81
C LEU A 98 -6.74 1.19 8.70
N LEU A 99 -7.90 0.84 8.17
CA LEU A 99 -9.03 1.76 8.08
C LEU A 99 -10.09 1.36 9.10
N GLN A 100 -10.63 2.34 9.81
CA GLN A 100 -11.72 2.16 10.74
C GLN A 100 -12.91 3.04 10.36
N ARG A 101 -14.13 2.55 10.58
CA ARG A 101 -15.34 3.32 10.39
C ARG A 101 -15.64 4.12 11.65
N GLY A 102 -15.65 5.44 11.52
CA GLY A 102 -16.00 6.35 12.61
C GLY A 102 -17.50 6.35 12.94
N ALA A 103 -17.86 6.99 14.07
CA ALA A 103 -19.26 7.16 14.49
C ALA A 103 -20.10 7.97 13.47
N ASP A 104 -19.46 8.81 12.67
CA ASP A 104 -20.07 9.55 11.56
C ASP A 104 -20.28 8.70 10.31
N GLY A 105 -19.93 7.41 10.37
CA GLY A 105 -20.08 6.47 9.27
C GLY A 105 -19.00 6.56 8.18
N LEU A 106 -17.98 7.39 8.34
CA LEU A 106 -16.88 7.52 7.37
C LEU A 106 -15.72 6.58 7.72
N TRP A 107 -15.18 5.92 6.70
CA TRP A 107 -13.96 5.14 6.80
C TRP A 107 -12.74 6.07 6.78
N ARG A 108 -11.84 5.93 7.76
CA ARG A 108 -10.62 6.73 7.93
C ARG A 108 -9.38 5.86 8.03
N LEU A 109 -8.26 6.40 7.58
CA LEU A 109 -6.94 5.80 7.82
C LEU A 109 -6.53 6.07 9.27
N GLU A 110 -6.66 5.06 10.13
CA GLU A 110 -6.40 5.21 11.57
C GLU A 110 -5.06 4.63 12.01
N ALA A 111 -4.45 3.76 11.21
CA ALA A 111 -3.05 3.39 11.41
C ALA A 111 -2.41 2.97 10.08
N ALA A 112 -1.10 3.19 9.96
CA ALA A 112 -0.34 2.70 8.82
C ALA A 112 1.15 2.53 9.14
N SER A 113 1.76 1.55 8.48
CA SER A 113 3.20 1.48 8.20
C SER A 113 3.37 1.55 6.68
N LEU A 114 3.81 2.70 6.17
CA LEU A 114 3.86 3.04 4.76
C LEU A 114 5.29 3.39 4.36
N VAL A 115 5.99 2.47 3.73
CA VAL A 115 7.41 2.60 3.35
C VAL A 115 7.61 2.67 1.85
N ALA A 116 6.63 2.25 1.07
CA ALA A 116 6.70 2.32 -0.39
C ALA A 116 5.55 3.17 -1.00
N PRO A 117 5.40 4.45 -0.59
CA PRO A 117 4.34 5.31 -1.12
C PRO A 117 4.60 5.65 -2.59
N THR A 118 3.54 5.68 -3.40
CA THR A 118 3.60 6.23 -4.75
C THR A 118 3.07 7.65 -4.75
N PHE A 119 3.99 8.61 -4.60
CA PHE A 119 3.78 10.06 -4.72
C PHE A 119 2.81 10.68 -3.71
N TRP A 120 2.77 10.13 -2.48
CA TRP A 120 2.01 10.73 -1.39
C TRP A 120 2.70 10.53 -0.03
N ARG A 121 2.38 11.37 0.94
CA ARG A 121 2.96 11.33 2.28
C ARG A 121 1.93 10.85 3.29
N LEU A 122 2.37 9.98 4.19
CA LEU A 122 1.51 9.47 5.26
C LEU A 122 0.95 10.62 6.12
N SER A 123 1.78 11.61 6.45
CA SER A 123 1.37 12.78 7.25
C SER A 123 0.22 13.59 6.65
N GLU A 124 0.05 13.56 5.32
CA GLU A 124 -1.04 14.27 4.63
C GLU A 124 -2.34 13.47 4.64
N LYS A 125 -2.27 12.16 4.91
CA LYS A 125 -3.39 11.21 4.80
C LYS A 125 -3.82 10.61 6.13
N ALA A 126 -2.97 10.66 7.16
CA ALA A 126 -3.25 10.16 8.49
C ALA A 126 -4.55 10.75 9.06
N GLY A 127 -5.46 9.90 9.53
CA GLY A 127 -6.78 10.28 10.04
C GLY A 127 -7.79 10.78 9.00
N GLN A 128 -7.39 10.88 7.72
CA GLN A 128 -8.27 11.38 6.67
C GLN A 128 -9.34 10.34 6.26
N PRO A 129 -10.55 10.80 5.92
CA PRO A 129 -11.57 9.94 5.35
C PRO A 129 -11.18 9.49 3.93
N LEU A 130 -11.81 8.42 3.44
CA LEU A 130 -11.55 7.86 2.10
C LEU A 130 -11.56 8.89 0.97
N GLY A 131 -12.42 9.92 1.05
CA GLY A 131 -12.43 11.02 0.08
C GLY A 131 -11.09 11.73 0.03
N GLY A 132 -10.57 12.16 1.18
CA GLY A 132 -9.28 12.82 1.28
C GLY A 132 -8.09 11.94 0.88
N LEU A 133 -8.19 10.62 1.06
CA LEU A 133 -7.18 9.68 0.59
C LEU A 133 -7.06 9.66 -0.94
N HIS A 134 -8.16 9.90 -1.65
CA HIS A 134 -8.24 9.80 -3.12
C HIS A 134 -8.18 11.15 -3.85
N ASP A 135 -8.18 12.28 -3.14
CA ASP A 135 -8.17 13.63 -3.73
C ASP A 135 -7.12 13.85 -4.82
N PRO A 136 -5.88 13.30 -4.74
CA PRO A 136 -4.88 13.48 -5.79
C PRO A 136 -5.10 12.61 -7.03
N VAL A 137 -6.06 11.67 -7.00
CA VAL A 137 -6.28 10.74 -8.12
C VAL A 137 -7.08 11.45 -9.22
N PRO A 138 -6.51 11.68 -10.42
CA PRO A 138 -7.25 12.29 -11.52
C PRO A 138 -8.51 11.49 -11.86
N GLY A 139 -9.66 12.16 -11.87
CA GLY A 139 -10.95 11.53 -12.13
C GLY A 139 -11.61 10.85 -10.92
N ALA A 140 -10.99 10.86 -9.74
CA ALA A 140 -11.68 10.48 -8.51
C ALA A 140 -12.86 11.43 -8.29
N ASN A 141 -14.02 10.85 -8.05
CA ASN A 141 -15.26 11.60 -7.84
C ASN A 141 -16.03 11.02 -6.63
N PRO A 142 -17.02 11.74 -6.08
CA PRO A 142 -17.82 11.25 -4.96
C PRO A 142 -18.46 9.87 -5.20
N GLY A 143 -18.78 9.54 -6.45
CA GLY A 143 -19.33 8.24 -6.81
C GLY A 143 -18.33 7.09 -6.64
N LEU A 144 -17.04 7.30 -6.90
CA LEU A 144 -16.00 6.31 -6.65
C LEU A 144 -15.80 6.08 -5.14
N VAL A 145 -15.68 7.16 -4.36
CA VAL A 145 -15.54 7.10 -2.89
C VAL A 145 -16.72 6.35 -2.26
N SER A 146 -17.95 6.66 -2.68
CA SER A 146 -19.16 5.98 -2.20
C SER A 146 -19.19 4.49 -2.56
N ARG A 147 -18.68 4.10 -3.73
CA ARG A 147 -18.56 2.68 -4.13
C ARG A 147 -17.56 1.93 -3.28
N ILE A 148 -16.39 2.55 -3.00
CA ILE A 148 -15.36 1.96 -2.13
C ILE A 148 -15.91 1.80 -0.70
N ALA A 149 -16.57 2.82 -0.15
CA ALA A 149 -17.16 2.77 1.20
C ALA A 149 -18.18 1.63 1.32
N ARG A 150 -19.12 1.51 0.36
CA ARG A 150 -20.09 0.41 0.33
C ARG A 150 -19.43 -0.97 0.23
N MET A 151 -18.34 -1.08 -0.51
CA MET A 151 -17.59 -2.32 -0.61
C MET A 151 -16.97 -2.68 0.75
N PHE A 152 -16.37 -1.72 1.46
CA PHE A 152 -15.84 -1.96 2.81
C PHE A 152 -16.92 -2.34 3.80
N ASP A 153 -18.11 -1.72 3.71
CA ASP A 153 -19.27 -2.07 4.54
C ASP A 153 -19.75 -3.51 4.28
N ALA A 154 -19.71 -3.94 3.04
CA ALA A 154 -20.15 -5.28 2.61
C ALA A 154 -19.10 -6.38 2.85
N LEU A 155 -17.82 -6.03 3.03
CA LEU A 155 -16.74 -6.98 3.23
C LEU A 155 -16.93 -7.73 4.56
N ARG A 156 -16.75 -9.05 4.54
CA ARG A 156 -16.88 -9.93 5.71
C ARG A 156 -15.50 -10.43 6.17
N PRO A 157 -15.32 -10.70 7.47
CA PRO A 157 -14.12 -11.36 7.96
C PRO A 157 -13.82 -12.64 7.16
N GLY A 158 -12.55 -12.86 6.86
CA GLY A 158 -12.09 -14.00 6.04
C GLY A 158 -12.21 -13.82 4.53
N GLN A 159 -12.85 -12.75 4.06
CA GLN A 159 -12.81 -12.38 2.65
C GLN A 159 -11.58 -11.53 2.35
N VAL A 160 -10.96 -11.80 1.20
CA VAL A 160 -9.86 -10.99 0.68
C VAL A 160 -10.17 -10.58 -0.75
N LEU A 161 -10.02 -9.31 -1.03
CA LEU A 161 -10.12 -8.73 -2.36
C LEU A 161 -8.75 -8.24 -2.81
N GLU A 162 -8.47 -8.35 -4.10
CA GLU A 162 -7.22 -7.94 -4.73
C GLU A 162 -7.47 -7.04 -5.92
N ARG A 163 -6.58 -6.09 -6.12
CA ARG A 163 -6.42 -5.37 -7.39
C ARG A 163 -4.95 -5.05 -7.63
N PHE A 164 -4.65 -4.66 -8.86
CA PHE A 164 -3.36 -4.08 -9.20
C PHE A 164 -3.53 -2.62 -9.59
N ASN A 165 -2.59 -1.80 -9.15
CA ASN A 165 -2.39 -0.45 -9.60
C ASN A 165 -1.02 -0.35 -10.27
N TRP A 166 -0.82 0.62 -11.15
CA TRP A 166 0.46 0.79 -11.81
C TRP A 166 0.72 2.25 -12.20
N THR A 167 1.98 2.58 -12.28
CA THR A 167 2.45 3.86 -12.79
C THR A 167 3.81 3.69 -13.46
N VAL A 168 4.20 4.67 -14.27
CA VAL A 168 5.57 4.79 -14.77
C VAL A 168 6.29 5.85 -13.95
N GLN A 169 7.48 5.52 -13.46
CA GLN A 169 8.33 6.43 -12.71
C GLN A 169 9.77 6.40 -13.23
N ALA A 170 10.50 7.48 -13.06
CA ALA A 170 11.95 7.50 -13.26
C ALA A 170 12.63 6.96 -12.00
N GLY A 171 13.62 6.08 -12.19
CA GLY A 171 14.31 5.40 -11.09
C GLY A 171 13.53 4.24 -10.49
N SER A 172 14.23 3.41 -9.72
CA SER A 172 13.72 2.16 -9.14
C SER A 172 13.35 2.26 -7.66
N ASP A 173 13.52 3.41 -7.02
CA ASP A 173 13.25 3.60 -5.59
C ASP A 173 11.80 3.30 -5.25
N ARG A 174 11.58 2.54 -4.17
CA ARG A 174 10.25 2.23 -3.66
C ARG A 174 9.73 3.33 -2.73
N PHE A 175 10.60 3.97 -1.96
CA PHE A 175 10.22 5.09 -1.10
C PHE A 175 10.15 6.40 -1.90
N THR A 176 8.99 6.69 -2.48
CA THR A 176 8.78 7.87 -3.35
C THR A 176 7.61 8.74 -2.87
N PRO A 177 7.76 9.46 -1.73
CA PRO A 177 6.69 10.27 -1.15
C PRO A 177 6.36 11.54 -1.95
N SER A 178 7.15 11.86 -3.00
CA SER A 178 6.95 13.02 -3.85
C SER A 178 7.25 12.69 -5.31
N ALA A 179 6.38 13.11 -6.21
CA ALA A 179 6.58 12.97 -7.65
C ALA A 179 7.57 13.97 -8.26
N ALA A 180 7.80 15.11 -7.61
CA ALA A 180 8.55 16.23 -8.22
C ALA A 180 9.99 15.86 -8.61
N PRO A 181 10.81 15.19 -7.77
CA PRO A 181 12.16 14.78 -8.16
C PRO A 181 12.16 13.83 -9.36
N LEU A 182 11.25 12.87 -9.38
CA LEU A 182 11.17 11.86 -10.44
C LEU A 182 10.67 12.43 -11.76
N LYS A 183 9.74 13.40 -11.70
CA LYS A 183 9.31 14.15 -12.88
C LYS A 183 10.47 14.98 -13.47
N GLY A 184 11.29 15.59 -12.61
CA GLY A 184 12.49 16.29 -13.04
C GLY A 184 13.49 15.37 -13.73
N LEU A 185 13.74 14.19 -13.17
CA LEU A 185 14.61 13.20 -13.76
C LEU A 185 14.06 12.71 -15.12
N ALA A 186 12.78 12.37 -15.20
CA ALA A 186 12.15 11.94 -16.44
C ALA A 186 12.22 13.01 -17.53
N ALA A 187 11.98 14.30 -17.17
CA ALA A 187 12.05 15.42 -18.13
C ALA A 187 13.48 15.71 -18.62
N ALA A 188 14.49 15.39 -17.80
CA ALA A 188 15.90 15.58 -18.16
C ALA A 188 16.49 14.40 -18.94
N THR A 189 15.79 13.24 -19.00
CA THR A 189 16.27 12.02 -19.64
C THR A 189 16.05 12.11 -21.16
N PRO A 190 17.10 11.95 -21.99
CA PRO A 190 16.95 11.83 -23.43
C PRO A 190 16.07 10.64 -23.81
N GLU A 191 15.33 10.74 -24.91
CA GLU A 191 14.46 9.66 -25.40
C GLU A 191 15.23 8.35 -25.61
N ALA A 192 16.47 8.43 -26.10
CA ALA A 192 17.33 7.26 -26.31
C ALA A 192 17.63 6.47 -25.02
N ASP A 193 17.64 7.14 -23.87
CA ASP A 193 17.97 6.57 -22.56
C ASP A 193 16.71 6.25 -21.73
N ALA A 194 15.52 6.48 -22.27
CA ALA A 194 14.27 6.36 -21.54
C ALA A 194 14.04 4.95 -20.94
N LEU A 195 14.42 3.90 -21.66
CA LEU A 195 14.26 2.51 -21.24
C LEU A 195 15.20 2.12 -20.07
N ASP A 196 16.30 2.84 -19.88
CA ASP A 196 17.23 2.61 -18.78
C ASP A 196 16.81 3.35 -17.51
N VAL A 197 16.00 4.40 -17.62
CA VAL A 197 15.61 5.29 -16.53
C VAL A 197 14.17 5.08 -16.08
N LEU A 198 13.25 4.77 -17.01
CA LEU A 198 11.84 4.60 -16.71
C LEU A 198 11.52 3.17 -16.31
N HIS A 199 10.82 3.05 -15.17
CA HIS A 199 10.37 1.77 -14.62
C HIS A 199 8.84 1.72 -14.57
N LEU A 200 8.30 0.57 -14.95
CA LEU A 200 6.90 0.25 -14.68
C LEU A 200 6.79 -0.22 -13.23
N ARG A 201 6.19 0.60 -12.38
CA ARG A 201 5.87 0.24 -11.00
C ARG A 201 4.48 -0.37 -10.94
N VAL A 202 4.41 -1.61 -10.50
CA VAL A 202 3.16 -2.32 -10.27
C VAL A 202 2.96 -2.50 -8.77
N GLU A 203 1.77 -2.15 -8.28
CA GLU A 203 1.37 -2.28 -6.89
C GLU A 203 0.23 -3.29 -6.79
N ARG A 204 0.49 -4.40 -6.13
CA ARG A 204 -0.54 -5.30 -5.68
C ARG A 204 -1.21 -4.71 -4.44
N GLN A 205 -2.52 -4.59 -4.45
CA GLN A 205 -3.30 -4.08 -3.32
C GLN A 205 -4.32 -5.12 -2.89
N THR A 206 -4.30 -5.47 -1.62
CA THR A 206 -5.28 -6.37 -1.03
C THR A 206 -6.08 -5.67 0.06
N VAL A 207 -7.33 -6.07 0.19
CA VAL A 207 -8.23 -5.58 1.24
C VAL A 207 -8.85 -6.76 1.96
N SER A 208 -8.78 -6.75 3.28
CA SER A 208 -9.41 -7.73 4.14
C SER A 208 -10.07 -7.04 5.33
N LYS A 209 -11.07 -7.68 5.93
CA LYS A 209 -11.72 -7.21 7.15
C LYS A 209 -11.25 -8.04 8.33
N LEU A 210 -10.85 -7.37 9.40
CA LEU A 210 -10.58 -8.01 10.69
C LEU A 210 -11.88 -8.56 11.28
N PRO A 211 -11.80 -9.62 12.10
CA PRO A 211 -12.94 -10.24 12.78
C PRO A 211 -13.83 -9.28 13.54
#